data_cf32149567c619e0c99d3e7f837b366a
#
_entry.id   cf32149567c619e0c99d3e7f837b366a
#
_cell.length_a   1.000
_cell.length_b   1.000
_cell.length_c   1.000
_cell.angle_alpha   90.00
_cell.angle_beta   90.00
_cell.angle_gamma   90.00
#
_symmetry.space_group_name_H-M   'P 1'
#
loop_
_entity.id
_entity.type
_entity.pdbx_description
1 polymer ?
#
loop_
_entity_poly.entity_id
_entity_poly.type
_entity_poly.pdbx_seq_one_letter_code
_entity_poly.pdbx_strand_id
1 'polypeptide(L)'
;LVDDCYDQDGDLAETLALLPDDPQAPAEEVTLSHWIEHRLRPVAGQDAALRRAVVVDAWRTLPFDQRLLFNKLLTGALRVGVSQRLVQQALAEMSGIEISRLAQRMLGAWQPTPQFLADLLTHDELPADRQQPYPFFLASPLEADVQTLGDIGDWLLEWKWDGIRLQVIRRDGEVALWSRGEERLDGRFPEIEAAAAHLPRDCLLDGELYLPGDRRRCLH
;
A
#
# COMPACT_ATOMS: atom_id res chain seq x y z
N LEU A 1 0.87 30.82 17.37
CA LEU A 1 0.11 29.78 18.11
C LEU A 1 0.13 28.43 17.41
N VAL A 2 -0.33 28.32 16.14
CA VAL A 2 -0.32 27.03 15.41
C VAL A 2 1.10 26.56 15.17
N ASP A 3 1.96 27.44 14.70
CA ASP A 3 3.37 27.15 14.45
C ASP A 3 4.10 26.76 15.75
N ASP A 4 3.86 27.49 16.84
CA ASP A 4 4.47 27.23 18.15
C ASP A 4 4.03 25.84 18.71
N CYS A 5 2.75 25.46 18.52
CA CYS A 5 2.26 24.15 18.94
C CYS A 5 2.85 23.03 18.05
N TYR A 6 2.90 23.26 16.73
CA TYR A 6 3.47 22.29 15.80
C TYR A 6 4.96 22.05 16.07
N ASP A 7 5.72 23.10 16.43
CA ASP A 7 7.14 22.98 16.78
C ASP A 7 7.36 22.14 18.04
N GLN A 8 6.37 22.07 18.94
CA GLN A 8 6.43 21.24 20.15
C GLN A 8 5.99 19.79 19.90
N ASP A 9 4.88 19.60 19.19
CA ASP A 9 4.23 18.28 19.04
C ASP A 9 4.75 17.53 17.81
N GLY A 10 5.19 18.24 16.76
CA GLY A 10 5.68 17.66 15.51
C GLY A 10 4.61 16.92 14.68
N ASP A 11 3.34 16.98 15.10
CA ASP A 11 2.21 16.33 14.45
C ASP A 11 1.09 17.35 14.18
N LEU A 12 0.88 17.67 12.89
CA LEU A 12 -0.14 18.64 12.48
C LEU A 12 -1.56 18.23 12.90
N ALA A 13 -1.88 16.93 12.86
CA ALA A 13 -3.21 16.46 13.21
C ALA A 13 -3.49 16.66 14.71
N GLU A 14 -2.49 16.46 15.56
CA GLU A 14 -2.54 16.69 17.00
C GLU A 14 -2.63 18.17 17.32
N THR A 15 -1.75 18.97 16.74
CA THR A 15 -1.78 20.44 16.85
C THR A 15 -3.16 20.99 16.53
N LEU A 16 -3.75 20.59 15.41
CA LEU A 16 -5.08 21.06 15.01
C LEU A 16 -6.20 20.52 15.92
N ALA A 17 -6.04 19.36 16.52
CA ALA A 17 -7.02 18.80 17.45
C ALA A 17 -7.04 19.54 18.80
N LEU A 18 -5.94 20.15 19.21
CA LEU A 18 -5.80 20.92 20.44
C LEU A 18 -6.39 22.35 20.36
N LEU A 19 -6.54 22.90 19.15
CA LEU A 19 -6.98 24.29 18.99
C LEU A 19 -8.42 24.58 19.40
N PRO A 20 -9.44 23.75 19.06
CA PRO A 20 -10.80 23.98 19.52
C PRO A 20 -11.02 23.43 20.93
N ASP A 21 -11.83 24.15 21.72
CA ASP A 21 -12.31 23.64 23.00
C ASP A 21 -13.14 22.36 22.80
N ASP A 22 -13.14 21.50 23.80
CA ASP A 22 -13.99 20.31 23.74
C ASP A 22 -15.48 20.68 23.86
N PRO A 23 -16.36 19.96 23.13
CA PRO A 23 -17.78 20.25 23.14
C PRO A 23 -18.34 20.04 24.56
N GLN A 24 -19.24 20.95 24.96
CA GLN A 24 -19.90 20.89 26.27
C GLN A 24 -20.89 19.70 26.39
N ALA A 25 -21.41 19.24 25.26
CA ALA A 25 -22.31 18.08 25.21
C ALA A 25 -21.49 16.81 24.89
N PRO A 26 -21.91 15.65 25.44
CA PRO A 26 -21.29 14.40 25.08
C PRO A 26 -21.39 14.17 23.56
N ALA A 27 -20.28 13.73 22.97
CA ALA A 27 -20.27 13.39 21.55
C ALA A 27 -21.29 12.26 21.26
N GLU A 28 -21.94 12.36 20.12
CA GLU A 28 -22.76 11.25 19.62
C GLU A 28 -21.84 10.03 19.38
N GLU A 29 -22.20 8.88 19.94
CA GLU A 29 -21.47 7.63 19.69
C GLU A 29 -21.69 7.16 18.26
N VAL A 30 -20.85 7.61 17.37
CA VAL A 30 -20.89 7.26 15.95
C VAL A 30 -19.70 6.38 15.61
N THR A 31 -19.96 5.28 14.89
CA THR A 31 -18.89 4.35 14.51
C THR A 31 -17.91 4.99 13.52
N LEU A 32 -16.65 4.50 13.52
CA LEU A 32 -15.64 4.92 12.55
C LEU A 32 -16.12 4.70 11.10
N SER A 33 -16.79 3.58 10.82
CA SER A 33 -17.38 3.30 9.51
C SER A 33 -18.38 4.37 9.09
N HIS A 34 -19.24 4.83 10.00
CA HIS A 34 -20.19 5.91 9.71
C HIS A 34 -19.47 7.20 9.34
N TRP A 35 -18.42 7.59 10.08
CA TRP A 35 -17.63 8.77 9.76
C TRP A 35 -16.99 8.69 8.38
N ILE A 36 -16.41 7.54 8.03
CA ILE A 36 -15.78 7.33 6.73
C ILE A 36 -16.83 7.37 5.61
N GLU A 37 -17.89 6.58 5.72
CA GLU A 37 -18.86 6.39 4.62
C GLU A 37 -19.80 7.59 4.44
N HIS A 38 -20.19 8.25 5.52
CA HIS A 38 -21.22 9.30 5.46
C HIS A 38 -20.69 10.72 5.65
N ARG A 39 -19.46 10.90 6.14
CA ARG A 39 -18.88 12.23 6.36
C ARG A 39 -17.65 12.49 5.47
N LEU A 40 -16.70 11.57 5.36
CA LEU A 40 -15.46 11.80 4.61
C LEU A 40 -15.58 11.45 3.13
N ARG A 41 -16.06 10.26 2.78
CA ARG A 41 -16.20 9.85 1.36
C ARG A 41 -17.08 10.76 0.53
N PRO A 42 -18.26 11.23 0.99
CA PRO A 42 -19.12 12.11 0.18
C PRO A 42 -18.48 13.45 -0.18
N VAL A 43 -17.52 13.94 0.63
CA VAL A 43 -16.84 15.21 0.38
C VAL A 43 -15.53 15.05 -0.39
N ALA A 44 -15.06 13.82 -0.62
CA ALA A 44 -13.91 13.58 -1.46
C ALA A 44 -14.20 14.03 -2.90
N GLY A 45 -13.34 14.90 -3.42
CA GLY A 45 -13.54 15.49 -4.76
C GLY A 45 -14.53 16.66 -4.85
N GLN A 46 -15.20 17.04 -3.77
CA GLN A 46 -16.07 18.20 -3.72
C GLN A 46 -15.28 19.51 -3.62
N ASP A 47 -15.99 20.64 -3.77
CA ASP A 47 -15.39 21.96 -3.68
C ASP A 47 -14.81 22.26 -2.27
N ALA A 48 -13.97 23.28 -2.21
CA ALA A 48 -13.27 23.66 -0.96
C ALA A 48 -14.24 24.16 0.13
N ALA A 49 -15.37 24.75 -0.24
CA ALA A 49 -16.34 25.28 0.73
C ALA A 49 -17.06 24.15 1.47
N LEU A 50 -17.49 23.11 0.74
CA LEU A 50 -18.15 21.94 1.33
C LEU A 50 -17.17 21.15 2.20
N ARG A 51 -15.93 20.93 1.73
CA ARG A 51 -14.90 20.29 2.52
C ARG A 51 -14.62 21.02 3.83
N ARG A 52 -14.50 22.38 3.74
CA ARG A 52 -14.30 23.22 4.93
C ARG A 52 -15.48 23.13 5.91
N ALA A 53 -16.71 23.08 5.43
CA ALA A 53 -17.89 22.98 6.29
C ALA A 53 -17.87 21.70 7.12
N VAL A 54 -17.53 20.54 6.50
CA VAL A 54 -17.43 19.25 7.20
C VAL A 54 -16.29 19.26 8.23
N VAL A 55 -15.14 19.83 7.90
CA VAL A 55 -14.02 19.93 8.84
C VAL A 55 -14.38 20.80 10.05
N VAL A 56 -14.99 21.95 9.81
CA VAL A 56 -15.41 22.88 10.90
C VAL A 56 -16.49 22.24 11.77
N ASP A 57 -17.45 21.52 11.18
CA ASP A 57 -18.49 20.78 11.92
C ASP A 57 -17.85 19.72 12.81
N ALA A 58 -16.96 18.89 12.27
CA ALA A 58 -16.23 17.88 13.01
C ALA A 58 -15.44 18.48 14.19
N TRP A 59 -14.73 19.58 13.96
CA TRP A 59 -13.95 20.22 15.01
C TRP A 59 -14.78 20.81 16.13
N ARG A 60 -16.04 21.19 15.86
CA ARG A 60 -16.96 21.72 16.85
C ARG A 60 -17.70 20.65 17.64
N THR A 61 -17.89 19.49 17.05
CA THR A 61 -18.75 18.42 17.60
C THR A 61 -17.98 17.26 18.22
N LEU A 62 -16.73 17.03 17.78
CA LEU A 62 -15.91 15.92 18.28
C LEU A 62 -15.06 16.32 19.48
N PRO A 63 -14.94 15.46 20.51
CA PRO A 63 -13.94 15.61 21.56
C PRO A 63 -12.52 15.42 20.99
N PHE A 64 -11.51 15.78 21.78
CA PHE A 64 -10.11 15.81 21.35
C PHE A 64 -9.64 14.52 20.70
N ASP A 65 -9.84 13.37 21.32
CA ASP A 65 -9.38 12.08 20.83
C ASP A 65 -10.00 11.68 19.49
N GLN A 66 -11.31 11.92 19.31
CA GLN A 66 -12.00 11.68 18.06
C GLN A 66 -11.63 12.71 16.97
N ARG A 67 -11.39 13.95 17.37
CA ARG A 67 -10.91 15.02 16.49
C ARG A 67 -9.51 14.74 15.96
N LEU A 68 -8.62 14.23 16.82
CA LEU A 68 -7.30 13.77 16.44
C LEU A 68 -7.38 12.65 15.41
N LEU A 69 -8.20 11.63 15.67
CA LEU A 69 -8.41 10.53 14.72
C LEU A 69 -8.98 11.03 13.38
N PHE A 70 -9.98 11.93 13.43
CA PHE A 70 -10.55 12.55 12.23
C PHE A 70 -9.49 13.28 11.40
N ASN A 71 -8.65 14.11 12.05
CA ASN A 71 -7.58 14.82 11.37
C ASN A 71 -6.56 13.87 10.72
N LYS A 72 -6.19 12.78 11.41
CA LYS A 72 -5.29 11.76 10.86
C LYS A 72 -5.89 11.02 9.65
N LEU A 73 -7.18 10.73 9.67
CA LEU A 73 -7.88 10.16 8.52
C LEU A 73 -7.93 11.13 7.34
N LEU A 74 -8.21 12.42 7.60
CA LEU A 74 -8.31 13.45 6.58
C LEU A 74 -6.96 13.71 5.87
N THR A 75 -5.87 13.67 6.61
CA THR A 75 -4.51 13.91 6.10
C THR A 75 -3.82 12.66 5.57
N GLY A 76 -4.42 11.48 5.75
CA GLY A 76 -3.77 10.20 5.42
C GLY A 76 -2.59 9.84 6.34
N ALA A 77 -2.42 10.55 7.45
CA ALA A 77 -1.31 10.39 8.39
C ALA A 77 -1.61 9.40 9.53
N LEU A 78 -2.46 8.40 9.28
CA LEU A 78 -2.83 7.39 10.27
C LEU A 78 -1.65 6.43 10.51
N ARG A 79 -0.78 6.78 11.44
CA ARG A 79 0.33 5.93 11.90
C ARG A 79 -0.04 5.32 13.24
N VAL A 80 -0.34 4.03 13.24
CA VAL A 80 -0.73 3.29 14.46
C VAL A 80 0.43 2.47 15.06
N GLY A 81 1.65 2.67 14.56
CA GLY A 81 2.84 1.92 15.04
C GLY A 81 2.86 0.44 14.63
N VAL A 82 1.95 0.03 13.74
CA VAL A 82 1.82 -1.34 13.26
C VAL A 82 2.21 -1.41 11.80
N SER A 83 3.24 -2.21 11.48
CA SER A 83 3.63 -2.45 10.09
C SER A 83 2.68 -3.44 9.41
N GLN A 84 2.58 -3.36 8.08
CA GLN A 84 1.82 -4.35 7.28
C GLN A 84 2.27 -5.78 7.59
N ARG A 85 3.58 -6.01 7.72
CA ARG A 85 4.13 -7.33 8.07
C ARG A 85 3.61 -7.84 9.41
N LEU A 86 3.48 -6.98 10.42
CA LEU A 86 2.96 -7.37 11.73
C LEU A 86 1.47 -7.73 11.65
N VAL A 87 0.69 -7.02 10.84
CA VAL A 87 -0.71 -7.36 10.56
C VAL A 87 -0.81 -8.73 9.87
N GLN A 88 0.01 -8.97 8.85
CA GLN A 88 0.05 -10.26 8.15
C GLN A 88 0.42 -11.40 9.10
N GLN A 89 1.37 -11.19 9.99
CA GLN A 89 1.77 -12.18 10.98
C GLN A 89 0.63 -12.49 11.97
N ALA A 90 -0.04 -11.46 12.49
CA ALA A 90 -1.17 -11.64 13.39
C ALA A 90 -2.34 -12.38 12.71
N LEU A 91 -2.63 -12.05 11.45
CA LEU A 91 -3.64 -12.75 10.65
C LEU A 91 -3.25 -14.21 10.39
N ALA A 92 -1.97 -14.48 10.12
CA ALA A 92 -1.47 -15.84 9.94
C ALA A 92 -1.62 -16.68 11.21
N GLU A 93 -1.24 -16.13 12.36
CA GLU A 93 -1.41 -16.79 13.66
C GLU A 93 -2.87 -17.07 13.99
N MET A 94 -3.77 -16.12 13.70
CA MET A 94 -5.19 -16.26 13.96
C MET A 94 -5.88 -17.27 13.04
N SER A 95 -5.52 -17.29 11.75
CA SER A 95 -6.23 -18.08 10.73
C SER A 95 -5.55 -19.41 10.40
N GLY A 96 -4.26 -19.58 10.73
CA GLY A 96 -3.46 -20.73 10.29
C GLY A 96 -3.08 -20.72 8.81
N ILE A 97 -3.30 -19.60 8.12
CA ILE A 97 -2.92 -19.43 6.70
C ILE A 97 -1.46 -18.99 6.62
N GLU A 98 -0.72 -19.51 5.64
CA GLU A 98 0.65 -19.11 5.39
C GLU A 98 0.77 -17.59 5.16
N ILE A 99 1.74 -16.97 5.83
CA ILE A 99 1.96 -15.52 5.77
C ILE A 99 2.22 -15.03 4.34
N SER A 100 2.87 -15.84 3.51
CA SER A 100 3.13 -15.56 2.09
C SER A 100 1.84 -15.43 1.28
N ARG A 101 0.83 -16.27 1.55
CA ARG A 101 -0.47 -16.21 0.92
C ARG A 101 -1.25 -14.96 1.35
N LEU A 102 -1.23 -14.64 2.64
CA LEU A 102 -1.84 -13.40 3.15
C LEU A 102 -1.18 -12.16 2.55
N ALA A 103 0.14 -12.15 2.50
CA ALA A 103 0.89 -11.07 1.89
C ALA A 103 0.50 -10.89 0.41
N GLN A 104 0.40 -12.00 -0.34
CA GLN A 104 -0.01 -11.98 -1.74
C GLN A 104 -1.44 -11.45 -1.92
N ARG A 105 -2.41 -11.89 -1.12
CA ARG A 105 -3.81 -11.43 -1.18
C ARG A 105 -3.99 -9.97 -0.79
N MET A 106 -3.08 -9.41 -0.02
CA MET A 106 -3.07 -8.01 0.40
C MET A 106 -2.35 -7.09 -0.59
N LEU A 107 -1.81 -7.62 -1.70
CA LEU A 107 -1.21 -6.81 -2.76
C LEU A 107 -2.28 -6.18 -3.66
N GLY A 108 -1.92 -5.06 -4.28
CA GLY A 108 -2.78 -4.33 -5.20
C GLY A 108 -3.90 -3.53 -4.53
N ALA A 109 -4.84 -3.08 -5.34
CA ALA A 109 -5.96 -2.28 -4.88
C ALA A 109 -7.10 -3.16 -4.38
N TRP A 110 -7.41 -3.08 -3.10
CA TRP A 110 -8.53 -3.77 -2.48
C TRP A 110 -9.41 -2.79 -1.69
N GLN A 111 -10.64 -3.20 -1.42
CA GLN A 111 -11.58 -2.42 -0.64
C GLN A 111 -11.80 -3.09 0.74
N PRO A 112 -11.88 -2.33 1.84
CA PRO A 112 -12.07 -2.86 3.19
C PRO A 112 -13.53 -3.30 3.39
N THR A 113 -13.91 -4.40 2.77
CA THR A 113 -15.26 -4.99 2.86
C THR A 113 -15.25 -6.27 3.69
N PRO A 114 -16.39 -6.66 4.28
CA PRO A 114 -16.53 -7.96 4.94
C PRO A 114 -16.18 -9.13 4.01
N GLN A 115 -16.52 -9.02 2.72
CA GLN A 115 -16.19 -10.05 1.72
C GLN A 115 -14.69 -10.16 1.51
N PHE A 116 -13.97 -9.03 1.37
CA PHE A 116 -12.51 -9.05 1.26
C PHE A 116 -11.86 -9.73 2.47
N LEU A 117 -12.35 -9.46 3.69
CA LEU A 117 -11.83 -10.12 4.89
C LEU A 117 -12.10 -11.63 4.87
N ALA A 118 -13.30 -12.05 4.44
CA ALA A 118 -13.63 -13.46 4.29
C ALA A 118 -12.74 -14.15 3.27
N ASP A 119 -12.51 -13.53 2.12
CA ASP A 119 -11.64 -14.03 1.04
C ASP A 119 -10.17 -14.07 1.51
N LEU A 120 -9.72 -13.06 2.25
CA LEU A 120 -8.37 -13.00 2.81
C LEU A 120 -8.10 -14.17 3.75
N LEU A 121 -9.09 -14.56 4.56
CA LEU A 121 -8.99 -15.57 5.61
C LEU A 121 -9.49 -16.96 5.19
N THR A 122 -9.82 -17.19 3.92
CA THR A 122 -10.18 -18.52 3.45
C THR A 122 -8.95 -19.39 3.21
N HIS A 123 -9.07 -20.68 3.55
CA HIS A 123 -8.04 -21.69 3.21
C HIS A 123 -8.10 -22.14 1.76
N ASP A 124 -9.22 -21.88 1.10
CA ASP A 124 -9.41 -22.24 -0.31
C ASP A 124 -8.54 -21.36 -1.23
N GLU A 125 -8.13 -21.92 -2.36
CA GLU A 125 -7.49 -21.17 -3.42
C GLU A 125 -8.55 -20.38 -4.18
N LEU A 126 -8.40 -19.05 -4.23
CA LEU A 126 -9.29 -18.17 -4.97
C LEU A 126 -8.80 -18.01 -6.42
N PRO A 127 -9.69 -17.85 -7.40
CA PRO A 127 -9.29 -17.54 -8.78
C PRO A 127 -8.36 -16.30 -8.86
N ALA A 128 -8.62 -15.29 -8.03
CA ALA A 128 -7.79 -14.10 -7.96
C ALA A 128 -6.35 -14.39 -7.48
N ASP A 129 -6.14 -15.41 -6.63
CA ASP A 129 -4.80 -15.77 -6.14
C ASP A 129 -3.83 -16.12 -7.28
N ARG A 130 -4.37 -16.65 -8.39
CA ARG A 130 -3.57 -17.08 -9.53
C ARG A 130 -2.93 -15.95 -10.32
N GLN A 131 -3.54 -14.76 -10.30
CA GLN A 131 -3.06 -13.60 -11.03
C GLN A 131 -2.41 -12.55 -10.11
N GLN A 132 -2.38 -12.79 -8.80
CA GLN A 132 -1.72 -11.91 -7.85
C GLN A 132 -0.20 -12.00 -7.96
N PRO A 133 0.53 -10.88 -7.84
CA PRO A 133 1.98 -10.88 -7.85
C PRO A 133 2.52 -11.53 -6.57
N TYR A 134 3.79 -11.90 -6.60
CA TYR A 134 4.53 -12.19 -5.39
C TYR A 134 5.19 -10.91 -4.87
N PRO A 135 5.47 -10.83 -3.55
CA PRO A 135 6.22 -9.70 -3.02
C PRO A 135 7.54 -9.53 -3.77
N PHE A 136 7.80 -8.31 -4.25
CA PHE A 136 9.03 -8.02 -4.97
C PHE A 136 10.23 -8.12 -4.02
N PHE A 137 11.24 -8.87 -4.43
CA PHE A 137 12.51 -8.90 -3.71
C PHE A 137 13.29 -7.63 -4.01
N LEU A 138 13.55 -6.85 -2.96
CA LEU A 138 14.25 -5.57 -3.08
C LEU A 138 15.71 -5.74 -2.67
N ALA A 139 16.63 -5.26 -3.51
CA ALA A 139 18.04 -5.20 -3.16
C ALA A 139 18.27 -4.18 -2.03
N SER A 140 19.12 -4.54 -1.10
CA SER A 140 19.64 -3.63 -0.07
C SER A 140 21.00 -3.07 -0.51
N PRO A 141 21.32 -1.82 -0.17
CA PRO A 141 22.66 -1.29 -0.42
C PRO A 141 23.70 -2.12 0.35
N LEU A 142 24.83 -2.35 -0.26
CA LEU A 142 25.97 -2.94 0.41
C LEU A 142 26.67 -1.86 1.25
N GLU A 143 26.58 -1.99 2.58
CA GLU A 143 27.21 -1.05 3.52
C GLU A 143 28.65 -1.43 3.89
N ALA A 144 29.04 -2.67 3.59
CA ALA A 144 30.37 -3.20 3.87
C ALA A 144 31.28 -3.09 2.64
N ASP A 145 32.61 -3.14 2.87
CA ASP A 145 33.58 -3.22 1.77
C ASP A 145 33.36 -4.52 0.99
N VAL A 146 33.37 -4.43 -0.34
CA VAL A 146 33.23 -5.58 -1.25
C VAL A 146 34.20 -6.70 -0.92
N GLN A 147 35.42 -6.37 -0.44
CA GLN A 147 36.43 -7.35 -0.04
C GLN A 147 36.02 -8.22 1.15
N THR A 148 35.02 -7.80 1.92
CA THR A 148 34.51 -8.57 3.08
C THR A 148 33.46 -9.61 2.70
N LEU A 149 33.02 -9.65 1.44
CA LEU A 149 31.99 -10.56 0.95
C LEU A 149 32.42 -12.02 0.80
N GLY A 150 33.73 -12.32 0.97
CA GLY A 150 34.25 -13.67 0.84
C GLY A 150 34.55 -14.08 -0.61
N ASP A 151 34.34 -15.36 -0.92
CA ASP A 151 34.67 -15.87 -2.27
C ASP A 151 33.62 -15.42 -3.29
N ILE A 152 34.09 -14.96 -4.45
CA ILE A 152 33.19 -14.51 -5.55
C ILE A 152 32.31 -15.66 -6.07
N GLY A 153 32.74 -16.91 -5.92
CA GLY A 153 31.95 -18.08 -6.30
C GLY A 153 30.67 -18.28 -5.51
N ASP A 154 30.55 -17.65 -4.34
CA ASP A 154 29.36 -17.70 -3.50
C ASP A 154 28.30 -16.64 -3.88
N TRP A 155 28.60 -15.80 -4.87
CA TRP A 155 27.77 -14.65 -5.25
C TRP A 155 27.32 -14.72 -6.70
N LEU A 156 26.08 -14.29 -6.95
CA LEU A 156 25.56 -14.03 -8.27
C LEU A 156 25.73 -12.53 -8.59
N LEU A 157 26.48 -12.22 -9.64
CA LEU A 157 26.69 -10.85 -10.12
C LEU A 157 25.71 -10.56 -11.26
N GLU A 158 24.92 -9.55 -11.10
CA GLU A 158 23.92 -9.12 -12.10
C GLU A 158 24.09 -7.64 -12.45
N TRP A 159 23.69 -7.29 -13.69
CA TRP A 159 23.58 -5.89 -14.06
C TRP A 159 22.38 -5.26 -13.35
N LYS A 160 22.57 -4.11 -12.74
CA LYS A 160 21.46 -3.31 -12.24
C LYS A 160 20.88 -2.49 -13.39
N TRP A 161 19.88 -3.05 -14.04
CA TRP A 161 19.11 -2.32 -15.03
C TRP A 161 18.25 -1.23 -14.38
N ASP A 162 18.07 -0.11 -15.06
CA ASP A 162 17.24 1.00 -14.59
C ASP A 162 16.07 1.20 -15.57
N GLY A 163 14.91 0.71 -15.20
CA GLY A 163 13.70 0.73 -16.00
C GLY A 163 12.46 0.64 -15.11
N ILE A 164 11.47 -0.12 -15.55
CA ILE A 164 10.26 -0.39 -14.78
C ILE A 164 10.33 -1.84 -14.28
N ARG A 165 10.47 -2.05 -12.96
CA ARG A 165 10.38 -3.38 -12.38
C ARG A 165 9.00 -3.95 -12.62
N LEU A 166 8.95 -5.14 -13.21
CA LEU A 166 7.73 -5.76 -13.70
C LEU A 166 7.71 -7.25 -13.32
N GLN A 167 6.57 -7.72 -12.81
CA GLN A 167 6.25 -9.14 -12.78
C GLN A 167 5.26 -9.45 -13.89
N VAL A 168 5.59 -10.48 -14.68
CA VAL A 168 4.74 -11.05 -15.71
C VAL A 168 4.24 -12.40 -15.21
N ILE A 169 2.96 -12.53 -15.01
CA ILE A 169 2.32 -13.76 -14.54
C ILE A 169 1.52 -14.35 -15.68
N ARG A 170 1.85 -15.59 -16.08
CA ARG A 170 1.04 -16.36 -17.01
C ARG A 170 0.51 -17.60 -16.31
N ARG A 171 -0.82 -17.71 -16.21
CA ARG A 171 -1.49 -18.86 -15.63
C ARG A 171 -2.82 -19.13 -16.33
N ASP A 172 -3.09 -20.38 -16.57
CA ASP A 172 -4.31 -20.87 -17.25
C ASP A 172 -4.59 -20.14 -18.58
N GLY A 173 -3.52 -19.74 -19.30
CA GLY A 173 -3.63 -19.00 -20.57
C GLY A 173 -3.84 -17.49 -20.43
N GLU A 174 -4.04 -16.99 -19.23
CA GLU A 174 -4.17 -15.56 -18.95
C GLU A 174 -2.82 -14.95 -18.58
N VAL A 175 -2.63 -13.68 -18.93
CA VAL A 175 -1.44 -12.90 -18.63
C VAL A 175 -1.82 -11.70 -17.75
N ALA A 176 -1.06 -11.47 -16.71
CA ALA A 176 -1.17 -10.31 -15.83
C ALA A 176 0.19 -9.62 -15.70
N LEU A 177 0.21 -8.30 -15.79
CA LEU A 177 1.39 -7.48 -15.60
C LEU A 177 1.26 -6.66 -14.32
N TRP A 178 2.30 -6.68 -13.48
CA TRP A 178 2.34 -5.96 -12.22
C TRP A 178 3.60 -5.11 -12.08
N SER A 179 3.43 -3.84 -11.72
CA SER A 179 4.54 -2.96 -11.36
C SER A 179 5.04 -3.23 -9.95
N ARG A 180 6.24 -2.74 -9.63
CA ARG A 180 6.80 -2.74 -8.27
C ARG A 180 5.89 -2.01 -7.25
N GLY A 181 5.09 -1.05 -7.70
CA GLY A 181 4.12 -0.33 -6.88
C GLY A 181 2.80 -1.07 -6.69
N GLU A 182 2.74 -2.37 -7.03
CA GLU A 182 1.56 -3.22 -6.90
C GLU A 182 0.36 -2.74 -7.75
N GLU A 183 0.66 -2.07 -8.87
CA GLU A 183 -0.36 -1.64 -9.83
C GLU A 183 -0.44 -2.60 -11.01
N ARG A 184 -1.67 -2.92 -11.42
CA ARG A 184 -1.93 -3.65 -12.67
C ARG A 184 -1.57 -2.77 -13.86
N LEU A 185 -0.80 -3.33 -14.79
CA LEU A 185 -0.34 -2.66 -16.01
C LEU A 185 -0.94 -3.26 -17.28
N ASP A 186 -2.01 -4.03 -17.14
CA ASP A 186 -2.65 -4.68 -18.27
C ASP A 186 -3.09 -3.67 -19.35
N GLY A 187 -2.81 -4.00 -20.61
CA GLY A 187 -3.07 -3.13 -21.74
C GLY A 187 -2.07 -1.99 -21.95
N ARG A 188 -1.14 -1.76 -21.02
CA ARG A 188 -0.11 -0.71 -21.18
C ARG A 188 1.08 -1.17 -22.02
N PHE A 189 1.35 -2.47 -22.06
CA PHE A 189 2.46 -3.08 -22.78
C PHE A 189 1.98 -4.30 -23.60
N PRO A 190 1.15 -4.07 -24.62
CA PRO A 190 0.53 -5.15 -25.38
C PRO A 190 1.53 -6.10 -26.04
N GLU A 191 2.74 -5.63 -26.40
CA GLU A 191 3.82 -6.44 -26.94
C GLU A 191 4.37 -7.44 -25.90
N ILE A 192 4.44 -7.04 -24.62
CA ILE A 192 4.87 -7.93 -23.54
C ILE A 192 3.80 -8.97 -23.25
N GLU A 193 2.54 -8.55 -23.22
CA GLU A 193 1.39 -9.46 -23.02
C GLU A 193 1.32 -10.50 -24.12
N ALA A 194 1.46 -10.06 -25.39
CA ALA A 194 1.49 -10.95 -26.53
C ALA A 194 2.66 -11.95 -26.48
N ALA A 195 3.85 -11.49 -26.11
CA ALA A 195 5.02 -12.36 -25.95
C ALA A 195 4.81 -13.37 -24.80
N ALA A 196 4.28 -12.91 -23.66
CA ALA A 196 4.01 -13.75 -22.50
C ALA A 196 2.94 -14.82 -22.76
N ALA A 197 1.93 -14.50 -23.57
CA ALA A 197 0.90 -15.47 -23.97
C ALA A 197 1.46 -16.69 -24.72
N HIS A 198 2.62 -16.54 -25.38
CA HIS A 198 3.30 -17.62 -26.12
C HIS A 198 4.28 -18.43 -25.27
N LEU A 199 4.47 -18.11 -24.00
CA LEU A 199 5.32 -18.91 -23.11
C LEU A 199 4.78 -20.36 -23.03
N PRO A 200 5.67 -21.38 -22.96
CA PRO A 200 5.25 -22.77 -23.13
C PRO A 200 4.47 -23.36 -21.96
N ARG A 201 4.47 -22.69 -20.82
CA ARG A 201 3.81 -23.14 -19.58
C ARG A 201 3.49 -21.97 -18.66
N ASP A 202 2.67 -22.24 -17.68
CA ASP A 202 2.43 -21.30 -16.60
C ASP A 202 3.73 -20.94 -15.87
N CYS A 203 3.94 -19.66 -15.70
CA CYS A 203 5.17 -19.13 -15.11
C CYS A 203 4.95 -17.73 -14.52
N LEU A 204 5.89 -17.35 -13.67
CA LEU A 204 6.08 -15.99 -13.22
C LEU A 204 7.49 -15.55 -13.61
N LEU A 205 7.59 -14.39 -14.22
CA LEU A 205 8.86 -13.74 -14.54
C LEU A 205 8.94 -12.44 -13.76
N ASP A 206 10.03 -12.25 -13.04
CA ASP A 206 10.35 -10.98 -12.38
C ASP A 206 11.55 -10.36 -13.08
N GLY A 207 11.41 -9.15 -13.59
CA GLY A 207 12.42 -8.53 -14.43
C GLY A 207 12.30 -7.02 -14.49
N GLU A 208 13.13 -6.44 -15.34
CA GLU A 208 13.16 -5.01 -15.58
C GLU A 208 12.79 -4.73 -17.04
N LEU A 209 11.73 -3.92 -17.22
CA LEU A 209 11.31 -3.45 -18.53
C LEU A 209 12.08 -2.18 -18.89
N TYR A 210 12.77 -2.18 -20.00
CA TYR A 210 13.49 -1.02 -20.52
C TYR A 210 13.38 -0.92 -22.04
N LEU A 211 13.59 0.29 -22.58
CA LEU A 211 13.61 0.54 -24.01
C LEU A 211 14.98 0.21 -24.58
N PRO A 212 15.10 -0.68 -25.59
CA PRO A 212 16.38 -0.94 -26.24
C PRO A 212 16.95 0.33 -26.87
N GLY A 213 18.18 0.69 -26.52
CA GLY A 213 18.88 1.85 -27.07
C GLY A 213 19.08 3.02 -26.12
N ASP A 214 18.42 3.08 -24.99
CA ASP A 214 18.68 4.10 -23.97
C ASP A 214 19.85 3.67 -23.06
N ARG A 215 21.08 3.87 -23.57
CA ARG A 215 22.32 3.50 -22.87
C ARG A 215 22.67 4.40 -21.68
N ARG A 216 21.83 5.36 -21.32
CA ARG A 216 22.20 6.44 -20.40
C ARG A 216 22.00 6.16 -18.92
N ARG A 217 21.56 4.94 -18.51
CA ARG A 217 21.18 4.70 -17.12
C ARG A 217 21.72 3.42 -16.48
N CYS A 218 22.87 2.97 -16.88
CA CYS A 218 23.52 1.80 -16.27
C CYS A 218 24.71 2.18 -15.37
N LEU A 219 24.64 3.22 -14.58
CA LEU A 219 25.71 3.55 -13.63
C LEU A 219 25.13 4.41 -12.48
N HIS A 220 24.78 3.77 -11.40
CA HIS A 220 24.86 4.40 -10.07
C HIS A 220 25.28 3.36 -9.06
#